data_b82d4af545d38e05ff19c1777a02c9c2
#
_entry.id   b82d4af545d38e05ff19c1777a02c9c2
#
_cell.length_a   1.000
_cell.length_b   1.000
_cell.length_c   1.000
_cell.angle_alpha   90.00
_cell.angle_beta   90.00
_cell.angle_gamma   90.00
#
_symmetry.space_group_name_H-M   'P 1'
#
loop_
_entity.id
_entity.type
_entity.pdbx_description
1 polymer ?
#
loop_
_entity_poly.entity_id
_entity_poly.type
_entity_poly.pdbx_seq_one_letter_code
_entity_poly.pdbx_strand_id
1 'polypeptide(L)'
;MALPDRKPNRLKNFSYSSAGAYFITICIAGRAKNLCDIVEGGDLDAPEVHLTDEGQIILKYIIGFEKVKGAHIDNFVIMPNHIHMIIRIDETDISSTRANEKIPRMVAAFKRFCNAEIGRDIFQRTYFDRVIRDEHDYEMIWNYIDTNPAKWENDCFY
;
A
#
# COMPACT_ATOMS: atom_id res chain seq x y z
N MET A 1 -28.29 12.42 -8.62
CA MET A 1 -27.90 11.38 -7.69
C MET A 1 -26.69 11.85 -6.91
N ALA A 2 -26.84 12.09 -5.62
CA ALA A 2 -25.71 12.52 -4.80
C ALA A 2 -24.70 11.36 -4.67
N LEU A 3 -23.42 11.67 -4.86
CA LEU A 3 -22.37 10.69 -4.57
C LEU A 3 -22.42 10.35 -3.07
N PRO A 4 -22.28 9.08 -2.70
CA PRO A 4 -22.23 8.71 -1.29
C PRO A 4 -21.09 9.44 -0.58
N ASP A 5 -21.36 9.90 0.62
CA ASP A 5 -20.35 10.54 1.47
C ASP A 5 -19.12 9.64 1.58
N ARG A 6 -17.98 10.18 1.17
CA ARG A 6 -16.71 9.48 1.30
C ARG A 6 -16.39 9.31 2.78
N LYS A 7 -16.29 8.07 3.23
CA LYS A 7 -15.77 7.80 4.57
C LYS A 7 -14.36 8.39 4.66
N PRO A 8 -14.03 9.05 5.78
CA PRO A 8 -12.67 9.56 5.97
C PRO A 8 -11.66 8.42 5.84
N ASN A 9 -10.58 8.66 5.12
CA ASN A 9 -9.51 7.69 4.90
C ASN A 9 -8.77 7.31 6.19
N ARG A 10 -8.97 8.06 7.27
CA ARG A 10 -8.34 7.86 8.56
C ARG A 10 -9.38 7.80 9.66
N LEU A 11 -9.15 6.91 10.61
CA LEU A 11 -9.99 6.82 11.79
C LEU A 11 -9.72 8.00 12.72
N LYS A 12 -10.79 8.68 13.15
CA LYS A 12 -10.69 9.72 14.19
C LYS A 12 -10.25 9.07 15.51
N ASN A 13 -9.43 9.80 16.27
CA ASN A 13 -8.95 9.37 17.59
C ASN A 13 -8.14 8.07 17.59
N PHE A 14 -7.65 7.63 16.42
CA PHE A 14 -6.75 6.48 16.33
C PHE A 14 -5.30 6.96 16.16
N SER A 15 -4.39 6.43 16.96
CA SER A 15 -2.96 6.73 16.86
C SER A 15 -2.30 5.82 15.82
N TYR A 16 -1.89 6.38 14.69
CA TYR A 16 -1.18 5.65 13.62
C TYR A 16 0.28 5.32 13.98
N SER A 17 0.74 5.75 15.14
CA SER A 17 2.05 5.36 15.69
C SER A 17 1.95 4.36 16.83
N SER A 18 0.74 3.96 17.23
CA SER A 18 0.56 2.87 18.17
C SER A 18 1.04 1.55 17.56
N ALA A 19 1.53 0.68 18.40
CA ALA A 19 1.92 -0.65 17.96
C ALA A 19 0.73 -1.34 17.29
N GLY A 20 0.98 -1.91 16.12
CA GLY A 20 -0.06 -2.60 15.37
C GLY A 20 0.25 -2.67 13.90
N ALA A 21 -0.63 -3.33 13.17
CA ALA A 21 -0.53 -3.50 11.73
C ALA A 21 -1.64 -2.73 11.02
N TYR A 22 -1.30 -2.19 9.86
CA TYR A 22 -2.19 -1.36 9.05
C TYR A 22 -2.18 -1.86 7.61
N PHE A 23 -3.36 -2.01 7.04
CA PHE A 23 -3.52 -2.30 5.62
C PHE A 23 -3.63 -1.01 4.84
N ILE A 24 -2.69 -0.77 3.93
CA ILE A 24 -2.57 0.47 3.17
C ILE A 24 -2.78 0.18 1.68
N THR A 25 -3.57 1.01 1.02
CA THR A 25 -3.76 0.99 -0.44
C THR A 25 -3.44 2.35 -1.02
N ILE A 26 -2.50 2.38 -1.96
CA ILE A 26 -2.09 3.60 -2.67
C ILE A 26 -2.42 3.43 -4.14
N CYS A 27 -3.25 4.32 -4.68
CA CYS A 27 -3.73 4.23 -6.06
C CYS A 27 -3.04 5.22 -6.99
N ILE A 28 -2.92 4.84 -8.26
CA ILE A 28 -2.40 5.70 -9.32
C ILE A 28 -3.51 6.66 -9.79
N ALA A 29 -3.15 7.91 -10.03
CA ALA A 29 -4.07 8.92 -10.53
C ALA A 29 -4.64 8.52 -11.90
N GLY A 30 -5.94 8.75 -12.09
CA GLY A 30 -6.62 8.40 -13.34
C GLY A 30 -6.73 6.91 -13.63
N ARG A 31 -6.40 6.06 -12.68
CA ARG A 31 -6.39 4.60 -12.81
C ARG A 31 -5.48 4.10 -13.95
N ALA A 32 -4.42 4.83 -14.26
CA ALA A 32 -3.45 4.42 -15.25
C ALA A 32 -2.75 3.13 -14.82
N LYS A 33 -2.69 2.14 -15.71
CA LYS A 33 -2.10 0.81 -15.46
C LYS A 33 -0.62 0.79 -15.84
N ASN A 34 0.18 1.59 -15.14
CA ASN A 34 1.57 1.87 -15.52
C ASN A 34 2.62 1.13 -14.67
N LEU A 35 2.22 0.42 -13.61
CA LEU A 35 3.18 -0.11 -12.65
C LEU A 35 3.68 -1.50 -13.01
N CYS A 36 2.82 -2.34 -13.56
CA CYS A 36 3.18 -3.70 -13.95
C CYS A 36 2.21 -4.25 -14.98
N ASP A 37 2.66 -5.35 -15.61
CA ASP A 37 1.82 -6.23 -16.40
C ASP A 37 1.65 -7.55 -15.65
N ILE A 38 0.43 -8.06 -15.60
CA ILE A 38 0.13 -9.38 -15.05
C ILE A 38 -0.01 -10.34 -16.20
N VAL A 39 0.89 -11.31 -16.27
CA VAL A 39 0.94 -12.34 -17.30
C VAL A 39 0.39 -13.64 -16.70
N GLU A 40 -0.60 -14.22 -17.35
CA GLU A 40 -1.11 -15.52 -16.95
C GLU A 40 0.01 -16.56 -17.04
N GLY A 41 0.26 -17.26 -15.94
CA GLY A 41 1.11 -18.44 -15.93
C GLY A 41 0.47 -19.55 -16.77
N GLY A 42 1.26 -20.55 -17.17
CA GLY A 42 0.72 -21.76 -17.79
C GLY A 42 -0.27 -22.48 -16.86
N ASP A 43 -0.94 -23.51 -17.36
CA ASP A 43 -2.07 -24.20 -16.70
C ASP A 43 -1.93 -24.58 -15.21
N LEU A 44 -0.73 -24.50 -14.65
CA LEU A 44 -0.44 -24.88 -13.26
C LEU A 44 0.30 -23.78 -12.47
N ASP A 45 0.65 -22.66 -13.10
CA ASP A 45 1.47 -21.63 -12.47
C ASP A 45 0.64 -20.40 -12.06
N ALA A 46 1.00 -19.84 -10.91
CA ALA A 46 0.46 -18.56 -10.49
C ALA A 46 0.83 -17.47 -11.53
N PRO A 47 -0.02 -16.45 -11.73
CA PRO A 47 0.30 -15.37 -12.66
C PRO A 47 1.58 -14.64 -12.25
N GLU A 48 2.37 -14.24 -13.22
CA GLU A 48 3.59 -13.47 -13.01
C GLU A 48 3.33 -11.98 -13.08
N VAL A 49 3.95 -11.25 -12.18
CA VAL A 49 3.91 -9.79 -12.15
C VAL A 49 5.21 -9.26 -12.75
N HIS A 50 5.10 -8.60 -13.92
CA HIS A 50 6.25 -7.99 -14.60
C HIS A 50 6.24 -6.49 -14.37
N LEU A 51 7.13 -5.99 -13.51
CA LEU A 51 7.20 -4.58 -13.17
C LEU A 51 7.73 -3.76 -14.35
N THR A 52 7.09 -2.62 -14.60
CA THR A 52 7.62 -1.58 -15.49
C THR A 52 8.77 -0.83 -14.81
N ASP A 53 9.42 0.09 -15.52
CA ASP A 53 10.45 0.96 -14.91
C ASP A 53 9.88 1.75 -13.72
N GLU A 54 8.66 2.25 -13.83
CA GLU A 54 7.97 2.91 -12.72
C GLU A 54 7.70 1.95 -11.56
N GLY A 55 7.27 0.73 -11.86
CA GLY A 55 7.08 -0.33 -10.87
C GLY A 55 8.36 -0.69 -10.14
N GLN A 56 9.51 -0.72 -10.83
CA GLN A 56 10.81 -0.96 -10.22
C GLN A 56 11.21 0.16 -9.25
N ILE A 57 10.93 1.41 -9.60
CA ILE A 57 11.15 2.56 -8.71
C ILE A 57 10.30 2.42 -7.46
N ILE A 58 9.03 2.05 -7.62
CA ILE A 58 8.12 1.82 -6.48
C ILE A 58 8.64 0.71 -5.58
N LEU A 59 9.04 -0.42 -6.15
CA LEU A 59 9.62 -1.54 -5.38
C LEU A 59 10.82 -1.09 -4.56
N LYS A 60 11.73 -0.33 -5.15
CA LYS A 60 12.90 0.22 -4.47
C LYS A 60 12.52 1.01 -3.22
N TYR A 61 11.50 1.86 -3.30
CA TYR A 61 11.07 2.68 -2.16
C TYR A 61 10.22 1.91 -1.15
N ILE A 62 9.50 0.87 -1.55
CA ILE A 62 8.86 -0.07 -0.61
C ILE A 62 9.93 -0.76 0.23
N ILE A 63 10.96 -1.30 -0.40
CA ILE A 63 12.09 -1.91 0.32
C ILE A 63 12.79 -0.88 1.21
N GLY A 64 12.85 0.37 0.77
CA GLY A 64 13.42 1.48 1.54
C GLY A 64 12.68 1.79 2.85
N PHE A 65 11.43 1.38 3.02
CA PHE A 65 10.70 1.53 4.28
C PHE A 65 11.36 0.79 5.46
N GLU A 66 12.11 -0.26 5.21
CA GLU A 66 12.87 -0.96 6.25
C GLU A 66 13.90 -0.07 6.95
N LYS A 67 14.26 1.07 6.37
CA LYS A 67 15.14 2.07 6.98
C LYS A 67 14.41 2.99 7.96
N VAL A 68 13.09 2.98 7.98
CA VAL A 68 12.29 3.76 8.92
C VAL A 68 12.28 3.04 10.26
N LYS A 69 12.84 3.67 11.29
CA LYS A 69 12.93 3.08 12.61
C LYS A 69 11.54 2.75 13.17
N GLY A 70 11.37 1.54 13.63
CA GLY A 70 10.12 1.07 14.24
C GLY A 70 8.99 0.78 13.27
N ALA A 71 9.26 0.75 11.95
CA ALA A 71 8.28 0.40 10.93
C ALA A 71 8.78 -0.75 10.06
N HIS A 72 7.88 -1.66 9.71
CA HIS A 72 8.17 -2.83 8.90
C HIS A 72 7.12 -3.01 7.82
N ILE A 73 7.51 -3.44 6.65
CA ILE A 73 6.59 -3.89 5.60
C ILE A 73 6.51 -5.41 5.70
N ASP A 74 5.41 -5.92 6.24
CA ASP A 74 5.25 -7.37 6.43
C ASP A 74 4.88 -8.08 5.13
N ASN A 75 4.06 -7.47 4.31
CA ASN A 75 3.69 -7.97 2.99
C ASN A 75 3.29 -6.82 2.06
N PHE A 76 3.42 -7.01 0.77
CA PHE A 76 2.97 -6.04 -0.23
C PHE A 76 2.74 -6.71 -1.59
N VAL A 77 2.01 -6.00 -2.45
CA VAL A 77 1.86 -6.34 -3.87
C VAL A 77 1.77 -5.05 -4.69
N ILE A 78 2.46 -5.03 -5.82
CA ILE A 78 2.35 -3.95 -6.81
C ILE A 78 1.44 -4.45 -7.92
N MET A 79 0.26 -3.83 -8.03
CA MET A 79 -0.72 -4.10 -9.08
C MET A 79 -0.59 -3.08 -10.21
N PRO A 80 -1.22 -3.27 -11.37
CA PRO A 80 -1.05 -2.33 -12.49
C PRO A 80 -1.35 -0.88 -12.16
N ASN A 81 -2.32 -0.59 -11.29
CA ASN A 81 -2.78 0.77 -10.98
C ASN A 81 -2.88 1.09 -9.49
N HIS A 82 -2.37 0.23 -8.63
CA HIS A 82 -2.37 0.44 -7.18
C HIS A 82 -1.37 -0.46 -6.48
N ILE A 83 -1.16 -0.18 -5.20
CA ILE A 83 -0.24 -0.92 -4.33
C ILE A 83 -1.00 -1.25 -3.05
N HIS A 84 -0.93 -2.50 -2.62
CA HIS A 84 -1.36 -2.90 -1.28
C HIS A 84 -0.15 -3.25 -0.43
N MET A 85 -0.18 -2.90 0.84
CA MET A 85 0.86 -3.28 1.78
C MET A 85 0.34 -3.41 3.20
N ILE A 86 0.99 -4.24 4.00
CA ILE A 86 0.83 -4.27 5.44
C ILE A 86 2.04 -3.56 6.05
N ILE A 87 1.78 -2.47 6.76
CA ILE A 87 2.80 -1.75 7.53
C ILE A 87 2.59 -2.08 9.00
N ARG A 88 3.62 -2.59 9.66
CA ARG A 88 3.62 -2.84 11.10
C ARG A 88 4.49 -1.81 11.81
N ILE A 89 3.95 -1.24 12.89
CA ILE A 89 4.64 -0.26 13.73
C ILE A 89 4.98 -0.93 15.07
N ASP A 90 6.23 -0.84 15.48
CA ASP A 90 6.71 -1.39 16.76
C ASP A 90 6.38 -0.47 17.94
N GLU A 91 6.13 -1.06 19.12
CA GLU A 91 5.85 -0.33 20.36
C GLU A 91 6.99 0.59 20.81
N THR A 92 8.21 0.25 20.46
CA THR A 92 9.41 0.95 20.92
C THR A 92 9.59 2.36 20.36
N ASP A 93 8.78 2.73 19.36
CA ASP A 93 8.93 4.03 18.66
C ASP A 93 7.82 5.04 19.01
N ILE A 94 7.17 4.86 20.16
CA ILE A 94 6.08 5.74 20.64
C ILE A 94 6.61 7.08 21.19
N SER A 95 7.91 7.32 21.16
CA SER A 95 8.53 8.48 21.83
C SER A 95 8.38 9.81 21.06
N SER A 96 7.71 9.82 19.92
CA SER A 96 7.55 11.05 19.14
C SER A 96 6.28 11.80 19.55
N THR A 97 6.40 13.11 19.72
CA THR A 97 5.30 14.01 20.05
C THR A 97 4.18 14.08 19.02
N ARG A 98 4.31 13.36 17.89
CA ARG A 98 3.33 13.33 16.78
C ARG A 98 3.03 11.89 16.37
N ALA A 99 2.71 11.07 17.35
CA ALA A 99 2.44 9.65 17.16
C ALA A 99 1.41 9.36 16.06
N ASN A 100 0.39 10.22 15.90
CA ASN A 100 -0.71 10.02 14.95
C ASN A 100 -0.32 10.24 13.48
N GLU A 101 0.87 10.71 13.22
CA GLU A 101 1.29 11.13 11.86
C GLU A 101 2.30 10.17 11.20
N LYS A 102 2.71 9.10 11.88
CA LYS A 102 3.77 8.23 11.35
C LYS A 102 3.39 7.58 10.01
N ILE A 103 2.26 6.89 9.93
CA ILE A 103 1.78 6.30 8.67
C ILE A 103 1.55 7.37 7.60
N PRO A 104 0.81 8.47 7.86
CA PRO A 104 0.64 9.52 6.86
C PRO A 104 1.97 10.11 6.36
N ARG A 105 2.94 10.32 7.24
CA ARG A 105 4.26 10.82 6.87
C ARG A 105 5.04 9.85 6.02
N MET A 106 4.99 8.55 6.35
CA MET A 106 5.64 7.51 5.56
C MET A 106 5.06 7.46 4.14
N VAL A 107 3.72 7.47 4.02
CA VAL A 107 3.05 7.46 2.72
C VAL A 107 3.38 8.73 1.91
N ALA A 108 3.34 9.89 2.55
CA ALA A 108 3.68 11.16 1.90
C ALA A 108 5.14 11.18 1.40
N ALA A 109 6.07 10.72 2.22
CA ALA A 109 7.48 10.62 1.85
C ALA A 109 7.69 9.63 0.70
N PHE A 110 7.05 8.46 0.77
CA PHE A 110 7.08 7.45 -0.28
C PHE A 110 6.61 8.02 -1.62
N LYS A 111 5.45 8.66 -1.65
CA LYS A 111 4.92 9.29 -2.87
C LYS A 111 5.87 10.34 -3.43
N ARG A 112 6.40 11.20 -2.56
CA ARG A 112 7.33 12.27 -2.95
C ARG A 112 8.61 11.71 -3.58
N PHE A 113 9.22 10.71 -2.97
CA PHE A 113 10.44 10.11 -3.50
C PHE A 113 10.18 9.37 -4.82
N CYS A 114 9.11 8.62 -4.92
CA CYS A 114 8.72 7.96 -6.18
C CYS A 114 8.48 8.98 -7.29
N ASN A 115 7.67 10.00 -7.03
CA ASN A 115 7.37 11.05 -8.01
C ASN A 115 8.62 11.80 -8.46
N ALA A 116 9.53 12.11 -7.54
CA ALA A 116 10.78 12.79 -7.86
C ALA A 116 11.66 11.96 -8.80
N GLU A 117 11.78 10.66 -8.56
CA GLU A 117 12.59 9.77 -9.41
C GLU A 117 11.92 9.47 -10.75
N ILE A 118 10.60 9.30 -10.76
CA ILE A 118 9.82 9.10 -12.00
C ILE A 118 9.79 10.37 -12.85
N GLY A 119 9.82 11.55 -12.22
CA GLY A 119 9.82 12.84 -12.90
C GLY A 119 8.43 13.46 -13.10
N ARG A 120 7.40 12.89 -12.48
CA ARG A 120 6.03 13.41 -12.50
C ARG A 120 5.22 12.87 -11.33
N ASP A 121 4.10 13.51 -11.02
CA ASP A 121 3.16 13.03 -10.01
C ASP A 121 2.28 11.92 -10.61
N ILE A 122 2.35 10.73 -10.02
CA ILE A 122 1.61 9.55 -10.51
C ILE A 122 0.50 9.08 -9.59
N PHE A 123 0.49 9.49 -8.32
CA PHE A 123 -0.43 8.96 -7.32
C PHE A 123 -1.70 9.79 -7.19
N GLN A 124 -2.79 9.14 -6.78
CA GLN A 124 -3.95 9.85 -6.25
C GLN A 124 -3.55 10.63 -5.00
N ARG A 125 -4.25 11.72 -4.75
CA ARG A 125 -3.96 12.63 -3.64
C ARG A 125 -4.09 11.98 -2.27
N THR A 126 -5.02 11.04 -2.14
CA THR A 126 -5.30 10.31 -0.90
C THR A 126 -4.81 8.87 -1.00
N TYR A 127 -4.88 8.15 0.10
CA TYR A 127 -4.66 6.70 0.17
C TYR A 127 -5.73 6.09 1.08
N PHE A 128 -5.89 4.77 1.03
CA PHE A 128 -6.80 4.04 1.90
C PHE A 128 -6.01 3.35 2.99
N ASP A 129 -6.52 3.37 4.21
CA ASP A 129 -5.95 2.64 5.32
C ASP A 129 -7.03 1.91 6.12
N ARG A 130 -6.63 0.81 6.72
CA ARG A 130 -7.45 0.02 7.62
C ARG A 130 -6.57 -0.53 8.72
N VAL A 131 -7.03 -0.37 9.96
CA VAL A 131 -6.38 -1.00 11.11
C VAL A 131 -6.64 -2.50 11.08
N ILE A 132 -5.58 -3.29 11.23
CA ILE A 132 -5.69 -4.75 11.39
C ILE A 132 -5.84 -5.03 12.88
N ARG A 133 -6.95 -5.62 13.28
CA ARG A 133 -7.36 -5.68 14.69
C ARG A 133 -6.99 -6.97 15.40
N ASP A 134 -6.88 -8.08 14.66
CA ASP A 134 -6.57 -9.40 15.20
C ASP A 134 -5.81 -10.25 14.20
N GLU A 135 -5.38 -11.43 14.65
CA GLU A 135 -4.61 -12.34 13.82
C GLU A 135 -5.40 -12.88 12.63
N HIS A 136 -6.68 -13.17 12.81
CA HIS A 136 -7.55 -13.63 11.73
C HIS A 136 -7.67 -12.59 10.62
N ASP A 137 -7.88 -11.32 10.99
CA ASP A 137 -7.92 -10.19 10.06
C ASP A 137 -6.59 -10.02 9.32
N TYR A 138 -5.48 -10.17 10.04
CA TYR A 138 -4.13 -10.13 9.47
C TYR A 138 -3.91 -11.23 8.43
N GLU A 139 -4.28 -12.47 8.74
CA GLU A 139 -4.16 -13.59 7.82
C GLU A 139 -5.05 -13.42 6.57
N MET A 140 -6.26 -12.93 6.73
CA MET A 140 -7.16 -12.65 5.61
C MET A 140 -6.59 -11.59 4.67
N ILE A 141 -6.05 -10.51 5.22
CA ILE A 141 -5.42 -9.43 4.43
C ILE A 141 -4.15 -9.95 3.76
N TRP A 142 -3.34 -10.74 4.47
CA TRP A 142 -2.15 -11.36 3.89
C TRP A 142 -2.49 -12.19 2.66
N ASN A 143 -3.49 -13.06 2.77
CA ASN A 143 -3.95 -13.88 1.65
C ASN A 143 -4.55 -13.04 0.51
N TYR A 144 -5.24 -11.97 0.83
CA TYR A 144 -5.77 -11.04 -0.15
C TYR A 144 -4.63 -10.41 -0.97
N ILE A 145 -3.55 -10.00 -0.33
CA ILE A 145 -2.36 -9.46 -1.00
C ILE A 145 -1.70 -10.53 -1.89
N ASP A 146 -1.48 -11.73 -1.36
CA ASP A 146 -0.81 -12.81 -2.09
C ASP A 146 -1.60 -13.29 -3.32
N THR A 147 -2.93 -13.29 -3.23
CA THR A 147 -3.80 -13.77 -4.31
C THR A 147 -4.29 -12.64 -5.24
N ASN A 148 -3.92 -11.40 -4.96
CA ASN A 148 -4.40 -10.24 -5.72
C ASN A 148 -4.07 -10.31 -7.21
N PRO A 149 -2.84 -10.70 -7.65
CA PRO A 149 -2.54 -10.83 -9.06
C PRO A 149 -3.42 -11.87 -9.78
N ALA A 150 -3.72 -13.00 -9.14
CA ALA A 150 -4.58 -14.05 -9.72
C ALA A 150 -6.04 -13.60 -9.89
N LYS A 151 -6.47 -12.60 -9.12
CA LYS A 151 -7.84 -12.06 -9.12
C LYS A 151 -7.93 -10.69 -9.78
N TRP A 152 -6.92 -10.27 -10.52
CA TRP A 152 -6.85 -8.91 -11.07
C TRP A 152 -8.08 -8.52 -11.88
N GLU A 153 -8.57 -9.38 -12.78
CA GLU A 153 -9.75 -9.10 -13.61
C GLU A 153 -11.03 -8.92 -12.80
N ASN A 154 -11.07 -9.47 -11.59
CA ASN A 154 -12.21 -9.34 -10.67
C ASN A 154 -11.95 -8.30 -9.56
N ASP A 155 -10.84 -7.58 -9.64
CA ASP A 155 -10.48 -6.56 -8.66
C ASP A 155 -11.36 -5.32 -8.85
N CYS A 156 -11.76 -4.70 -7.73
CA CYS A 156 -12.52 -3.45 -7.77
C CYS A 156 -11.73 -2.27 -8.36
N PHE A 157 -10.42 -2.39 -8.50
CA PHE A 157 -9.53 -1.40 -9.11
C PHE A 157 -9.23 -1.67 -10.60
N TYR A 158 -9.70 -2.79 -11.15
CA TYR A 158 -9.47 -3.21 -12.55
C TYR A 158 -9.95 -2.18 -13.59
#